data_9dee6a00bfd36e5676e49499c0e82b27
#
_entry.id   9dee6a00bfd36e5676e49499c0e82b27
#
_cell.length_a   1.000
_cell.length_b   1.000
_cell.length_c   1.000
_cell.angle_alpha   90.00
_cell.angle_beta   90.00
_cell.angle_gamma   90.00
#
_symmetry.space_group_name_H-M   'P 1'
#
loop_
_entity.id
_entity.type
_entity.pdbx_description
1 polymer ?
#
loop_
_entity_poly.entity_id
_entity_poly.type
_entity_poly.pdbx_seq_one_letter_code
_entity_poly.pdbx_strand_id
1 'polypeptide(L)'
;MAFARDDTGIRADLDALASQVHPVFMLPPVAASAFGAVIAGRIAPASLLLHAAATFFAVYTAHVKDGYIDFYGRGEDDDHPLTAAGCRRALVGAGVGFVVAGVGLWVVVGPGAAALALPMWLLGFLHAPQFDTNPVTTTLGYPLGIATAIVGGFYAQAGAIGGNALAFAVVFAVTLAGVKIIDDATDYDYDRSIDKRTVAVVLGRTRARRLAYALLYAGFTLVVVFAVDGRFPPAAPAAAVAFGAVAAVTTRADAELATMLLVRGAYVFLALLVASVWFRPLAGVPLPDIGILGPYTYLATEVAFGTLALALLFRVDALRRAARTILVLYPLAFVWDWYTLTVGVFAIQLRTGVDLAGIPVEEHLFMVVVPALVLGIHETLSEL
;
A
#
# COMPACT_ATOMS: atom_id res chain seq x y z
N MET A 1 24.38 29.78 22.37
CA MET A 1 24.29 28.34 22.63
C MET A 1 24.06 27.67 21.30
N ALA A 2 25.07 27.04 20.71
CA ALA A 2 25.06 26.51 19.35
C ALA A 2 24.19 25.25 19.20
N PHE A 3 23.39 25.16 18.12
CA PHE A 3 22.77 23.92 17.67
C PHE A 3 23.78 23.13 16.85
N ALA A 4 24.49 23.83 15.94
CA ALA A 4 25.47 23.23 15.05
C ALA A 4 26.69 22.70 15.81
N ARG A 5 27.28 21.59 15.30
CA ARG A 5 28.44 20.94 15.88
C ARG A 5 29.75 21.54 15.34
N ASP A 6 29.85 21.72 14.04
CA ASP A 6 31.13 22.02 13.38
C ASP A 6 31.34 23.52 13.07
N ASP A 7 30.25 24.31 13.10
CA ASP A 7 30.27 25.74 12.82
C ASP A 7 29.56 26.55 13.89
N THR A 8 29.76 27.88 13.89
CA THR A 8 29.12 28.78 14.86
C THR A 8 28.34 29.90 14.19
N GLY A 9 27.25 30.33 14.85
CA GLY A 9 26.42 31.43 14.40
C GLY A 9 25.01 30.96 13.94
N ILE A 10 24.11 31.94 13.77
CA ILE A 10 22.70 31.68 13.46
C ILE A 10 22.54 30.91 12.14
N ARG A 11 23.36 31.21 11.14
CA ARG A 11 23.31 30.51 9.86
C ARG A 11 23.67 29.02 10.02
N ALA A 12 24.78 28.75 10.70
CA ALA A 12 25.20 27.38 10.98
C ALA A 12 24.13 26.59 11.77
N ASP A 13 23.52 27.22 12.77
CA ASP A 13 22.44 26.64 13.56
C ASP A 13 21.20 26.33 12.68
N LEU A 14 20.82 27.23 11.75
CA LEU A 14 19.71 27.01 10.82
C LEU A 14 20.01 25.91 9.81
N ASP A 15 21.23 25.90 9.24
CA ASP A 15 21.65 24.88 8.28
C ASP A 15 21.68 23.50 8.94
N ALA A 16 22.16 23.40 10.19
CA ALA A 16 22.16 22.16 10.95
C ALA A 16 20.75 21.67 11.31
N LEU A 17 19.80 22.56 11.61
CA LEU A 17 18.39 22.21 11.83
C LEU A 17 17.71 21.79 10.50
N ALA A 18 18.00 22.48 9.41
CA ALA A 18 17.44 22.19 8.09
C ALA A 18 17.95 20.86 7.53
N SER A 19 19.20 20.45 7.84
CA SER A 19 19.75 19.18 7.44
C SER A 19 19.00 17.97 8.01
N GLN A 20 18.28 18.16 9.12
CA GLN A 20 17.39 17.12 9.68
C GLN A 20 16.06 16.97 8.93
N VAL A 21 15.81 17.83 7.93
CA VAL A 21 14.68 17.69 7.03
C VAL A 21 15.09 16.76 5.88
N HIS A 22 14.62 15.53 5.95
CA HIS A 22 14.84 14.52 4.92
C HIS A 22 13.61 14.41 3.99
N PRO A 23 13.59 15.11 2.83
CA PRO A 23 12.39 15.20 2.00
C PRO A 23 11.83 13.85 1.57
N VAL A 24 12.71 12.87 1.29
CA VAL A 24 12.32 11.52 0.88
C VAL A 24 11.42 10.81 1.92
N PHE A 25 11.67 11.03 3.21
CA PHE A 25 10.90 10.37 4.27
C PHE A 25 9.86 11.29 4.91
N MET A 26 10.05 12.61 4.87
CA MET A 26 9.14 13.57 5.50
C MET A 26 8.02 14.05 4.59
N LEU A 27 8.26 14.12 3.28
CA LEU A 27 7.24 14.57 2.33
C LEU A 27 6.03 13.63 2.26
N PRO A 28 6.17 12.28 2.23
CA PRO A 28 5.02 11.38 2.14
C PRO A 28 4.02 11.50 3.29
N PRO A 29 4.41 11.57 4.58
CA PRO A 29 3.45 11.79 5.66
C PRO A 29 2.69 13.13 5.54
N VAL A 30 3.40 14.21 5.17
CA VAL A 30 2.77 15.52 4.95
C VAL A 30 1.82 15.49 3.75
N ALA A 31 2.22 14.83 2.66
CA ALA A 31 1.37 14.61 1.50
C ALA A 31 0.16 13.72 1.82
N ALA A 32 0.33 12.70 2.67
CA ALA A 32 -0.74 11.85 3.15
C ALA A 32 -1.77 12.64 3.98
N SER A 33 -1.31 13.59 4.80
CA SER A 33 -2.18 14.56 5.50
C SER A 33 -3.03 15.38 4.51
N ALA A 34 -2.39 15.91 3.47
CA ALA A 34 -3.09 16.65 2.40
C ALA A 34 -4.02 15.74 1.60
N PHE A 35 -3.64 14.49 1.36
CA PHE A 35 -4.50 13.51 0.70
C PHE A 35 -5.77 13.22 1.51
N GLY A 36 -5.68 13.19 2.84
CA GLY A 36 -6.88 13.14 3.69
C GLY A 36 -7.88 14.27 3.42
N ALA A 37 -7.38 15.49 3.21
CA ALA A 37 -8.22 16.62 2.82
C ALA A 37 -8.84 16.44 1.42
N VAL A 38 -8.09 15.88 0.48
CA VAL A 38 -8.61 15.56 -0.88
C VAL A 38 -9.74 14.52 -0.80
N ILE A 39 -9.59 13.48 0.00
CA ILE A 39 -10.63 12.46 0.23
C ILE A 39 -11.89 13.09 0.83
N ALA A 40 -11.76 14.08 1.70
CA ALA A 40 -12.89 14.79 2.30
C ALA A 40 -13.71 15.62 1.27
N GLY A 41 -13.16 15.85 0.08
CA GLY A 41 -13.83 16.61 -1.00
C GLY A 41 -13.95 18.10 -0.72
N ARG A 42 -13.29 18.61 0.32
CA ARG A 42 -13.23 20.04 0.66
C ARG A 42 -11.86 20.38 1.23
N ILE A 43 -11.41 21.59 1.00
CA ILE A 43 -10.13 22.07 1.53
C ILE A 43 -10.37 23.36 2.31
N ALA A 44 -10.30 23.26 3.64
CA ALA A 44 -10.23 24.40 4.54
C ALA A 44 -8.73 24.67 4.81
N PRO A 45 -8.15 25.77 4.30
CA PRO A 45 -6.71 25.98 4.32
C PRO A 45 -6.10 25.98 5.72
N ALA A 46 -6.78 26.60 6.71
CA ALA A 46 -6.30 26.63 8.07
C ALA A 46 -6.17 25.22 8.67
N SER A 47 -7.20 24.38 8.54
CA SER A 47 -7.19 23.00 9.04
C SER A 47 -6.13 22.16 8.33
N LEU A 48 -5.98 22.33 7.00
CA LEU A 48 -4.97 21.65 6.21
C LEU A 48 -3.56 22.02 6.69
N LEU A 49 -3.25 23.30 6.81
CA LEU A 49 -1.92 23.78 7.21
C LEU A 49 -1.57 23.36 8.65
N LEU A 50 -2.55 23.45 9.58
CA LEU A 50 -2.34 23.03 10.97
C LEU A 50 -2.08 21.53 11.08
N HIS A 51 -2.83 20.69 10.34
CA HIS A 51 -2.62 19.24 10.38
C HIS A 51 -1.33 18.85 9.66
N ALA A 52 -1.00 19.48 8.54
CA ALA A 52 0.28 19.30 7.85
C ALA A 52 1.48 19.72 8.73
N ALA A 53 1.36 20.84 9.48
CA ALA A 53 2.37 21.26 10.43
C ALA A 53 2.54 20.28 11.60
N ALA A 54 1.43 19.78 12.18
CA ALA A 54 1.48 18.74 13.21
C ALA A 54 2.18 17.48 12.68
N THR A 55 1.85 17.05 11.46
CA THR A 55 2.49 15.92 10.79
C THR A 55 3.98 16.16 10.58
N PHE A 56 4.35 17.35 10.09
CA PHE A 56 5.74 17.74 9.89
C PHE A 56 6.55 17.65 11.20
N PHE A 57 6.06 18.26 12.29
CA PHE A 57 6.76 18.22 13.57
C PHE A 57 6.83 16.82 14.17
N ALA A 58 5.82 15.98 13.95
CA ALA A 58 5.85 14.58 14.40
C ALA A 58 6.97 13.80 13.67
N VAL A 59 7.11 13.95 12.35
CA VAL A 59 8.15 13.27 11.57
C VAL A 59 9.52 13.88 11.83
N TYR A 60 9.61 15.20 11.94
CA TYR A 60 10.85 15.88 12.34
C TYR A 60 11.37 15.39 13.70
N THR A 61 10.45 15.15 14.65
CA THR A 61 10.80 14.54 15.95
C THR A 61 11.43 13.15 15.77
N ALA A 62 10.86 12.32 14.84
CA ALA A 62 11.42 11.01 14.54
C ALA A 62 12.86 11.12 14.02
N HIS A 63 13.09 11.95 13.00
CA HIS A 63 14.41 12.11 12.38
C HIS A 63 15.48 12.66 13.32
N VAL A 64 15.17 13.73 14.07
CA VAL A 64 16.12 14.29 15.05
C VAL A 64 16.46 13.28 16.14
N LYS A 65 15.48 12.47 16.57
CA LYS A 65 15.71 11.47 17.62
C LYS A 65 16.48 10.26 17.09
N ASP A 66 16.17 9.82 15.88
CA ASP A 66 16.84 8.73 15.19
C ASP A 66 18.33 9.06 15.01
N GLY A 67 18.65 10.19 14.37
CA GLY A 67 20.02 10.64 14.22
C GLY A 67 20.77 10.87 15.55
N TYR A 68 20.05 11.32 16.61
CA TYR A 68 20.65 11.40 17.94
C TYR A 68 21.04 10.03 18.50
N ILE A 69 20.17 9.03 18.34
CA ILE A 69 20.42 7.66 18.83
C ILE A 69 21.52 7.00 18.00
N ASP A 70 21.48 7.15 16.68
CA ASP A 70 22.42 6.49 15.77
C ASP A 70 23.83 7.07 15.95
N PHE A 71 23.98 8.39 16.04
CA PHE A 71 25.29 9.00 16.24
C PHE A 71 25.78 8.92 17.70
N TYR A 72 25.00 9.45 18.68
CA TYR A 72 25.46 9.57 20.06
C TYR A 72 25.20 8.31 20.90
N GLY A 73 24.26 7.46 20.51
CA GLY A 73 23.89 6.27 21.25
C GLY A 73 24.55 4.98 20.73
N ARG A 74 24.57 4.80 19.42
CA ARG A 74 25.02 3.57 18.76
C ARG A 74 26.39 3.71 18.07
N GLY A 75 26.79 4.95 17.71
CA GLY A 75 27.98 5.20 16.90
C GLY A 75 27.86 4.63 15.49
N GLU A 76 26.64 4.62 14.96
CA GLU A 76 26.29 4.13 13.64
C GLU A 76 26.71 5.10 12.54
N ASP A 77 26.47 6.39 12.79
CA ASP A 77 26.85 7.47 11.89
C ASP A 77 28.26 7.97 12.17
N ASP A 78 29.02 8.25 11.14
CA ASP A 78 30.37 8.84 11.23
C ASP A 78 30.33 10.32 11.59
N ASP A 79 29.23 11.03 11.27
CA ASP A 79 29.05 12.47 11.48
C ASP A 79 27.58 12.81 11.79
N HIS A 80 27.39 13.92 12.55
CA HIS A 80 26.07 14.46 12.85
C HIS A 80 26.12 15.98 12.97
N PRO A 81 25.28 16.74 12.23
CA PRO A 81 25.36 18.19 12.14
C PRO A 81 24.97 18.93 13.42
N LEU A 82 24.16 18.29 14.31
CA LEU A 82 23.74 18.90 15.57
C LEU A 82 24.58 18.40 16.75
N THR A 83 24.87 19.28 17.71
CA THR A 83 25.38 18.87 19.01
C THR A 83 24.33 18.04 19.78
N ALA A 84 24.77 17.22 20.74
CA ALA A 84 23.83 16.49 21.62
C ALA A 84 22.84 17.42 22.34
N ALA A 85 23.27 18.62 22.72
CA ALA A 85 22.40 19.67 23.29
C ALA A 85 21.50 20.29 22.19
N GLY A 86 22.02 20.43 20.96
CA GLY A 86 21.29 20.88 19.79
C GLY A 86 20.12 19.95 19.47
N CYS A 87 20.36 18.63 19.41
CA CYS A 87 19.30 17.62 19.21
C CYS A 87 18.20 17.72 20.26
N ARG A 88 18.57 17.79 21.56
CA ARG A 88 17.56 17.94 22.64
C ARG A 88 16.72 19.20 22.50
N ARG A 89 17.32 20.34 22.10
CA ARG A 89 16.58 21.59 21.85
C ARG A 89 15.70 21.49 20.61
N ALA A 90 16.20 20.88 19.55
CA ALA A 90 15.42 20.62 18.33
C ALA A 90 14.19 19.75 18.62
N LEU A 91 14.35 18.70 19.44
CA LEU A 91 13.23 17.87 19.91
C LEU A 91 12.21 18.66 20.74
N VAL A 92 12.68 19.51 21.67
CA VAL A 92 11.78 20.39 22.43
C VAL A 92 11.07 21.37 21.50
N GLY A 93 11.79 21.99 20.55
CA GLY A 93 11.22 22.90 19.55
C GLY A 93 10.16 22.22 18.68
N ALA A 94 10.45 21.01 18.19
CA ALA A 94 9.49 20.20 17.43
C ALA A 94 8.25 19.83 18.27
N GLY A 95 8.45 19.44 19.53
CA GLY A 95 7.35 19.19 20.47
C GLY A 95 6.47 20.40 20.71
N VAL A 96 7.08 21.59 20.89
CA VAL A 96 6.34 22.85 21.02
C VAL A 96 5.58 23.17 19.72
N GLY A 97 6.23 23.04 18.57
CA GLY A 97 5.57 23.23 17.27
C GLY A 97 4.37 22.28 17.08
N PHE A 98 4.53 21.01 17.45
CA PHE A 98 3.45 20.04 17.43
C PHE A 98 2.27 20.45 18.35
N VAL A 99 2.56 20.86 19.58
CA VAL A 99 1.53 21.32 20.55
C VAL A 99 0.82 22.57 20.04
N VAL A 100 1.54 23.54 19.49
CA VAL A 100 0.93 24.74 18.89
C VAL A 100 0.01 24.38 17.73
N ALA A 101 0.44 23.49 16.83
CA ALA A 101 -0.40 23.01 15.74
C ALA A 101 -1.63 22.23 16.27
N GLY A 102 -1.44 21.41 17.31
CA GLY A 102 -2.53 20.67 17.97
C GLY A 102 -3.55 21.56 18.65
N VAL A 103 -3.11 22.60 19.36
CA VAL A 103 -3.99 23.63 19.94
C VAL A 103 -4.74 24.38 18.83
N GLY A 104 -4.05 24.73 17.74
CA GLY A 104 -4.68 25.32 16.57
C GLY A 104 -5.78 24.41 15.98
N LEU A 105 -5.52 23.11 15.83
CA LEU A 105 -6.51 22.13 15.40
C LEU A 105 -7.70 22.05 16.37
N TRP A 106 -7.44 22.07 17.66
CA TRP A 106 -8.49 22.09 18.67
C TRP A 106 -9.40 23.31 18.51
N VAL A 107 -8.81 24.49 18.37
CA VAL A 107 -9.58 25.75 18.25
C VAL A 107 -10.37 25.83 16.94
N VAL A 108 -9.75 25.40 15.83
CA VAL A 108 -10.33 25.54 14.47
C VAL A 108 -11.32 24.42 14.13
N VAL A 109 -11.04 23.19 14.58
CA VAL A 109 -11.82 21.99 14.21
C VAL A 109 -12.50 21.36 15.42
N GLY A 110 -11.78 21.28 16.54
CA GLY A 110 -12.26 20.65 17.77
C GLY A 110 -11.30 19.65 18.38
N PRO A 111 -11.60 19.15 19.60
CA PRO A 111 -10.70 18.29 20.38
C PRO A 111 -10.37 16.97 19.68
N GLY A 112 -11.29 16.43 18.87
CA GLY A 112 -11.07 15.19 18.12
C GLY A 112 -9.94 15.30 17.10
N ALA A 113 -9.76 16.46 16.43
CA ALA A 113 -8.68 16.67 15.49
C ALA A 113 -7.31 16.70 16.19
N ALA A 114 -7.22 17.38 17.34
CA ALA A 114 -6.00 17.38 18.14
C ALA A 114 -5.68 15.98 18.68
N ALA A 115 -6.70 15.26 19.16
CA ALA A 115 -6.53 13.88 19.67
C ALA A 115 -6.05 12.90 18.58
N LEU A 116 -6.56 13.02 17.35
CA LEU A 116 -6.15 12.17 16.22
C LEU A 116 -4.74 12.51 15.69
N ALA A 117 -4.20 13.69 16.01
CA ALA A 117 -2.80 14.01 15.70
C ALA A 117 -1.81 13.35 16.68
N LEU A 118 -2.22 13.07 17.93
CA LEU A 118 -1.33 12.50 18.95
C LEU A 118 -0.67 11.18 18.55
N PRO A 119 -1.36 10.19 17.93
CA PRO A 119 -0.72 8.94 17.51
C PRO A 119 0.47 9.16 16.59
N MET A 120 0.43 10.11 15.66
CA MET A 120 1.56 10.41 14.77
C MET A 120 2.80 10.86 15.57
N TRP A 121 2.61 11.75 16.54
CA TRP A 121 3.72 12.23 17.36
C TRP A 121 4.27 11.13 18.25
N LEU A 122 3.40 10.27 18.83
CA LEU A 122 3.83 9.11 19.61
C LEU A 122 4.62 8.11 18.76
N LEU A 123 4.16 7.81 17.53
CA LEU A 123 4.88 6.95 16.60
C LEU A 123 6.26 7.54 16.26
N GLY A 124 6.35 8.84 15.97
CA GLY A 124 7.61 9.52 15.69
C GLY A 124 8.54 9.54 16.91
N PHE A 125 8.01 9.83 18.11
CA PHE A 125 8.80 9.86 19.33
C PHE A 125 9.32 8.47 19.75
N LEU A 126 8.53 7.41 19.54
CA LEU A 126 8.90 6.03 19.87
C LEU A 126 9.68 5.32 18.77
N HIS A 127 9.91 5.99 17.62
CA HIS A 127 10.54 5.37 16.44
C HIS A 127 11.87 4.69 16.79
N ALA A 128 12.80 5.41 17.39
CA ALA A 128 14.06 4.88 17.87
C ALA A 128 14.29 5.26 19.33
N PRO A 129 14.87 4.41 20.18
CA PRO A 129 15.18 2.99 19.95
C PRO A 129 14.03 2.04 20.29
N GLN A 130 12.86 2.54 20.75
CA GLN A 130 11.81 1.72 21.35
C GLN A 130 11.20 0.74 20.33
N PHE A 131 10.98 1.18 19.09
CA PHE A 131 10.40 0.33 18.06
C PHE A 131 11.38 -0.69 17.47
N ASP A 132 12.69 -0.47 17.61
CA ASP A 132 13.73 -1.37 17.08
C ASP A 132 13.78 -2.73 17.79
N THR A 133 13.15 -2.85 18.95
CA THR A 133 13.18 -4.06 19.78
C THR A 133 12.17 -5.14 19.35
N ASN A 134 11.25 -4.82 18.42
CA ASN A 134 10.17 -5.72 18.02
C ASN A 134 9.90 -5.62 16.51
N PRO A 135 9.86 -6.76 15.77
CA PRO A 135 9.69 -6.75 14.32
C PRO A 135 8.35 -6.12 13.87
N VAL A 136 7.31 -6.18 14.69
CA VAL A 136 6.01 -5.57 14.36
C VAL A 136 6.09 -4.06 14.44
N THR A 137 6.67 -3.50 15.52
CA THR A 137 6.76 -2.05 15.69
C THR A 137 7.76 -1.43 14.73
N THR A 138 8.90 -2.09 14.47
CA THR A 138 9.89 -1.66 13.47
C THR A 138 9.26 -1.55 12.08
N THR A 139 8.47 -2.56 11.69
CA THR A 139 7.83 -2.59 10.37
C THR A 139 6.65 -1.62 10.28
N LEU A 140 5.79 -1.55 11.31
CA LEU A 140 4.52 -0.81 11.22
C LEU A 140 4.63 0.66 11.64
N GLY A 141 5.71 1.10 12.28
CA GLY A 141 5.84 2.47 12.78
C GLY A 141 5.59 3.53 11.70
N TYR A 142 6.34 3.49 10.60
CA TYR A 142 6.18 4.42 9.48
C TYR A 142 4.85 4.22 8.71
N PRO A 143 4.45 2.99 8.33
CA PRO A 143 3.14 2.74 7.69
C PRO A 143 1.94 3.25 8.49
N LEU A 144 1.93 3.09 9.81
CA LEU A 144 0.88 3.62 10.67
C LEU A 144 0.95 5.15 10.79
N GLY A 145 2.14 5.73 10.71
CA GLY A 145 2.31 7.19 10.62
C GLY A 145 1.60 7.76 9.39
N ILE A 146 1.80 7.14 8.22
CA ILE A 146 1.09 7.50 6.97
C ILE A 146 -0.43 7.30 7.12
N ALA A 147 -0.86 6.15 7.65
CA ALA A 147 -2.28 5.84 7.83
C ALA A 147 -2.97 6.85 8.76
N THR A 148 -2.35 7.20 9.87
CA THR A 148 -2.88 8.21 10.80
C THR A 148 -2.87 9.61 10.21
N ALA A 149 -1.89 9.95 9.37
CA ALA A 149 -1.86 11.23 8.66
C ALA A 149 -3.05 11.35 7.67
N ILE A 150 -3.41 10.28 6.94
CA ILE A 150 -4.59 10.26 6.06
C ILE A 150 -5.88 10.46 6.87
N VAL A 151 -6.08 9.67 7.94
CA VAL A 151 -7.30 9.72 8.74
C VAL A 151 -7.43 11.06 9.47
N GLY A 152 -6.33 11.55 10.07
CA GLY A 152 -6.31 12.84 10.76
C GLY A 152 -6.53 14.02 9.80
N GLY A 153 -5.89 13.99 8.62
CA GLY A 153 -6.08 14.99 7.57
C GLY A 153 -7.52 15.04 7.05
N PHE A 154 -8.15 13.86 6.87
CA PHE A 154 -9.58 13.77 6.56
C PHE A 154 -10.44 14.34 7.68
N TYR A 155 -10.19 13.93 8.94
CA TYR A 155 -10.95 14.40 10.09
C TYR A 155 -10.83 15.91 10.26
N ALA A 156 -9.63 16.47 10.07
CA ALA A 156 -9.41 17.91 10.14
C ALA A 156 -10.27 18.72 9.16
N GLN A 157 -10.73 18.09 8.08
CA GLN A 157 -11.64 18.69 7.11
C GLN A 157 -13.11 18.36 7.37
N ALA A 158 -13.40 17.09 7.69
CA ALA A 158 -14.77 16.57 7.78
C ALA A 158 -15.40 16.70 9.17
N GLY A 159 -14.59 16.77 10.23
CA GLY A 159 -15.05 16.76 11.62
C GLY A 159 -15.49 15.37 12.11
N ALA A 160 -15.32 14.34 11.30
CA ALA A 160 -15.70 12.97 11.61
C ALA A 160 -14.73 11.98 10.91
N ILE A 161 -14.70 10.72 11.37
CA ILE A 161 -13.93 9.66 10.72
C ILE A 161 -14.75 9.11 9.53
N GLY A 162 -14.14 9.07 8.34
CA GLY A 162 -14.79 8.56 7.14
C GLY A 162 -14.34 7.14 6.76
N GLY A 163 -15.28 6.30 6.33
CA GLY A 163 -14.98 4.93 5.91
C GLY A 163 -13.99 4.87 4.72
N ASN A 164 -14.07 5.83 3.80
CA ASN A 164 -13.12 5.91 2.67
C ASN A 164 -11.71 6.26 3.15
N ALA A 165 -11.57 7.20 4.11
CA ALA A 165 -10.26 7.55 4.68
C ALA A 165 -9.64 6.35 5.40
N LEU A 166 -10.44 5.57 6.14
CA LEU A 166 -9.98 4.33 6.76
C LEU A 166 -9.56 3.29 5.72
N ALA A 167 -10.30 3.14 4.62
CA ALA A 167 -9.95 2.22 3.54
C ALA A 167 -8.60 2.58 2.89
N PHE A 168 -8.37 3.87 2.59
CA PHE A 168 -7.06 4.34 2.11
C PHE A 168 -5.95 4.11 3.15
N ALA A 169 -6.21 4.42 4.43
CA ALA A 169 -5.25 4.21 5.52
C ALA A 169 -4.81 2.73 5.62
N VAL A 170 -5.76 1.79 5.52
CA VAL A 170 -5.46 0.35 5.53
C VAL A 170 -4.63 -0.06 4.30
N VAL A 171 -4.99 0.42 3.11
CA VAL A 171 -4.21 0.14 1.87
C VAL A 171 -2.77 0.61 2.03
N PHE A 172 -2.57 1.85 2.51
CA PHE A 172 -1.22 2.37 2.71
C PHE A 172 -0.46 1.63 3.81
N ALA A 173 -1.10 1.33 4.94
CA ALA A 173 -0.46 0.58 6.02
C ALA A 173 0.04 -0.79 5.55
N VAL A 174 -0.78 -1.54 4.82
CA VAL A 174 -0.44 -2.88 4.32
C VAL A 174 0.65 -2.80 3.24
N THR A 175 0.49 -1.90 2.27
CA THR A 175 1.43 -1.76 1.15
C THR A 175 2.81 -1.29 1.64
N LEU A 176 2.85 -0.25 2.48
CA LEU A 176 4.11 0.30 3.00
C LEU A 176 4.80 -0.63 4.00
N ALA A 177 4.06 -1.49 4.72
CA ALA A 177 4.67 -2.55 5.53
C ALA A 177 5.48 -3.52 4.64
N GLY A 178 4.96 -3.85 3.45
CA GLY A 178 5.72 -4.63 2.46
C GLY A 178 6.99 -3.92 1.98
N VAL A 179 6.90 -2.61 1.68
CA VAL A 179 8.07 -1.79 1.30
C VAL A 179 9.11 -1.77 2.42
N LYS A 180 8.67 -1.51 3.67
CA LYS A 180 9.56 -1.44 4.84
C LYS A 180 10.32 -2.75 5.09
N ILE A 181 9.67 -3.90 4.93
CA ILE A 181 10.34 -5.22 5.09
C ILE A 181 11.45 -5.41 4.04
N ILE A 182 11.28 -4.93 2.80
CA ILE A 182 12.33 -4.99 1.77
C ILE A 182 13.48 -4.05 2.13
N ASP A 183 13.17 -2.85 2.59
CA ASP A 183 14.13 -1.87 3.08
C ASP A 183 14.99 -2.45 4.22
N ASP A 184 14.37 -2.95 5.28
CA ASP A 184 15.06 -3.61 6.40
C ASP A 184 15.92 -4.83 5.97
N ALA A 185 15.60 -5.47 4.86
CA ALA A 185 16.38 -6.61 4.38
C ALA A 185 17.71 -6.20 3.74
N THR A 186 17.91 -4.93 3.37
CA THR A 186 19.20 -4.39 2.91
C THR A 186 20.19 -4.36 4.06
N ASP A 187 19.72 -3.95 5.24
CA ASP A 187 20.55 -3.72 6.43
C ASP A 187 20.61 -4.95 7.36
N TYR A 188 20.22 -6.14 6.87
CA TYR A 188 20.09 -7.37 7.64
C TYR A 188 21.29 -7.69 8.55
N ASP A 189 22.51 -7.63 8.00
CA ASP A 189 23.72 -8.00 8.75
C ASP A 189 24.06 -6.95 9.79
N TYR A 190 23.84 -5.67 9.47
CA TYR A 190 24.01 -4.56 10.38
C TYR A 190 22.96 -4.60 11.50
N ASP A 191 21.67 -4.65 11.19
CA ASP A 191 20.59 -4.75 12.16
C ASP A 191 20.80 -5.88 13.16
N ARG A 192 21.27 -7.02 12.66
CA ARG A 192 21.61 -8.17 13.49
C ARG A 192 22.78 -7.88 14.44
N SER A 193 23.76 -7.07 14.01
CA SER A 193 24.97 -6.75 14.80
C SER A 193 24.66 -5.83 15.99
N ILE A 194 23.59 -5.05 15.90
CA ILE A 194 23.13 -4.11 16.94
C ILE A 194 21.88 -4.58 17.70
N ASP A 195 21.54 -5.86 17.59
CA ASP A 195 20.36 -6.50 18.20
C ASP A 195 19.01 -5.87 17.80
N LYS A 196 18.95 -5.15 16.69
CA LYS A 196 17.69 -4.63 16.13
C LYS A 196 16.86 -5.78 15.56
N ARG A 197 15.59 -5.82 15.92
CA ARG A 197 14.70 -6.94 15.61
C ARG A 197 13.74 -6.60 14.47
N THR A 198 14.24 -6.54 13.26
CA THR A 198 13.42 -6.41 12.06
C THR A 198 12.80 -7.74 11.65
N VAL A 199 11.77 -7.71 10.78
CA VAL A 199 11.19 -8.93 10.19
C VAL A 199 12.24 -9.73 9.44
N ALA A 200 13.17 -9.05 8.75
CA ALA A 200 14.28 -9.70 8.05
C ALA A 200 15.21 -10.47 9.01
N VAL A 201 15.55 -9.87 10.16
CA VAL A 201 16.40 -10.51 11.18
C VAL A 201 15.70 -11.71 11.80
N VAL A 202 14.39 -11.61 12.08
CA VAL A 202 13.64 -12.68 12.77
C VAL A 202 13.31 -13.86 11.86
N LEU A 203 12.87 -13.60 10.61
CA LEU A 203 12.41 -14.64 9.68
C LEU A 203 13.49 -15.11 8.69
N GLY A 204 14.58 -14.36 8.57
CA GLY A 204 15.59 -14.50 7.52
C GLY A 204 15.16 -13.84 6.21
N ARG A 205 16.16 -13.41 5.41
CA ARG A 205 15.97 -12.62 4.17
C ARG A 205 14.92 -13.21 3.22
N THR A 206 14.95 -14.53 2.99
CA THR A 206 14.06 -15.19 2.02
C THR A 206 12.59 -15.16 2.45
N ARG A 207 12.29 -15.47 3.72
CA ARG A 207 10.91 -15.47 4.24
C ARG A 207 10.39 -14.05 4.37
N ALA A 208 11.22 -13.13 4.83
CA ALA A 208 10.88 -11.70 4.92
C ALA A 208 10.50 -11.15 3.54
N ARG A 209 11.29 -11.44 2.50
CA ARG A 209 11.00 -11.03 1.12
C ARG A 209 9.66 -11.59 0.63
N ARG A 210 9.37 -12.87 0.86
CA ARG A 210 8.06 -13.46 0.50
C ARG A 210 6.90 -12.76 1.21
N LEU A 211 7.03 -12.50 2.50
CA LEU A 211 6.02 -11.76 3.28
C LEU A 211 5.84 -10.34 2.75
N ALA A 212 6.92 -9.64 2.42
CA ALA A 212 6.88 -8.30 1.87
C ALA A 212 6.06 -8.23 0.57
N TYR A 213 6.35 -9.11 -0.39
CA TYR A 213 5.58 -9.16 -1.64
C TYR A 213 4.13 -9.61 -1.43
N ALA A 214 3.88 -10.53 -0.49
CA ALA A 214 2.51 -10.89 -0.13
C ALA A 214 1.71 -9.69 0.38
N LEU A 215 2.31 -8.84 1.23
CA LEU A 215 1.70 -7.61 1.73
C LEU A 215 1.49 -6.59 0.60
N LEU A 216 2.47 -6.39 -0.30
CA LEU A 216 2.33 -5.51 -1.45
C LEU A 216 1.13 -5.91 -2.31
N TYR A 217 1.06 -7.19 -2.71
CA TYR A 217 -0.05 -7.67 -3.54
C TYR A 217 -1.39 -7.68 -2.80
N ALA A 218 -1.39 -7.93 -1.47
CA ALA A 218 -2.59 -7.77 -0.66
C ALA A 218 -3.09 -6.32 -0.68
N GLY A 219 -2.20 -5.34 -0.53
CA GLY A 219 -2.53 -3.92 -0.64
C GLY A 219 -3.10 -3.54 -2.01
N PHE A 220 -2.52 -4.06 -3.10
CA PHE A 220 -3.04 -3.83 -4.46
C PHE A 220 -4.42 -4.47 -4.66
N THR A 221 -4.61 -5.67 -4.13
CA THR A 221 -5.92 -6.34 -4.15
C THR A 221 -6.97 -5.53 -3.40
N LEU A 222 -6.63 -4.97 -2.24
CA LEU A 222 -7.54 -4.10 -1.48
C LEU A 222 -7.94 -2.86 -2.28
N VAL A 223 -7.04 -2.24 -3.07
CA VAL A 223 -7.41 -1.11 -3.96
C VAL A 223 -8.48 -1.53 -4.96
N VAL A 224 -8.31 -2.70 -5.58
CA VAL A 224 -9.29 -3.22 -6.55
C VAL A 224 -10.62 -3.54 -5.86
N VAL A 225 -10.59 -4.23 -4.73
CA VAL A 225 -11.79 -4.56 -3.94
C VAL A 225 -12.57 -3.30 -3.54
N PHE A 226 -11.87 -2.29 -3.01
CA PHE A 226 -12.53 -1.04 -2.62
C PHE A 226 -13.01 -0.20 -3.82
N ALA A 227 -12.40 -0.35 -5.00
CA ALA A 227 -12.92 0.27 -6.21
C ALA A 227 -14.20 -0.43 -6.71
N VAL A 228 -14.25 -1.76 -6.67
CA VAL A 228 -15.45 -2.55 -7.00
C VAL A 228 -16.58 -2.29 -6.01
N ASP A 229 -16.26 -2.15 -4.72
CA ASP A 229 -17.22 -1.80 -3.65
C ASP A 229 -17.69 -0.32 -3.73
N GLY A 230 -17.16 0.47 -4.65
CA GLY A 230 -17.52 1.89 -4.83
C GLY A 230 -16.95 2.84 -3.77
N ARG A 231 -16.08 2.37 -2.88
CA ARG A 231 -15.38 3.21 -1.89
C ARG A 231 -14.27 4.03 -2.52
N PHE A 232 -13.59 3.46 -3.52
CA PHE A 232 -12.57 4.13 -4.30
C PHE A 232 -13.10 4.50 -5.69
N PRO A 233 -12.56 5.57 -6.30
CA PRO A 233 -12.90 5.91 -7.67
C PRO A 233 -12.57 4.77 -8.66
N PRO A 234 -13.31 4.65 -9.77
CA PRO A 234 -13.08 3.60 -10.77
C PRO A 234 -11.67 3.58 -11.36
N ALA A 235 -10.96 4.71 -11.33
CA ALA A 235 -9.60 4.83 -11.81
C ALA A 235 -8.52 4.41 -10.79
N ALA A 236 -8.86 4.22 -9.51
CA ALA A 236 -7.89 3.86 -8.46
C ALA A 236 -7.11 2.56 -8.77
N PRO A 237 -7.68 1.51 -9.39
CA PRO A 237 -6.93 0.31 -9.77
C PRO A 237 -5.71 0.58 -10.66
N ALA A 238 -5.70 1.67 -11.44
CA ALA A 238 -4.53 2.05 -12.24
C ALA A 238 -3.28 2.28 -11.38
N ALA A 239 -3.45 2.82 -10.16
CA ALA A 239 -2.36 2.98 -9.21
C ALA A 239 -1.80 1.61 -8.75
N ALA A 240 -2.68 0.65 -8.47
CA ALA A 240 -2.29 -0.71 -8.09
C ALA A 240 -1.58 -1.43 -9.24
N VAL A 241 -2.04 -1.27 -10.48
CA VAL A 241 -1.37 -1.84 -11.67
C VAL A 241 0.02 -1.24 -11.86
N ALA A 242 0.15 0.09 -11.80
CA ALA A 242 1.42 0.77 -11.97
C ALA A 242 2.45 0.35 -10.90
N PHE A 243 2.05 0.37 -9.63
CA PHE A 243 2.96 -0.03 -8.55
C PHE A 243 3.19 -1.55 -8.53
N GLY A 244 2.20 -2.34 -8.91
CA GLY A 244 2.30 -3.79 -9.08
C GLY A 244 3.32 -4.17 -10.16
N ALA A 245 3.39 -3.42 -11.26
CA ALA A 245 4.42 -3.59 -12.29
C ALA A 245 5.82 -3.32 -11.72
N VAL A 246 6.00 -2.23 -10.94
CA VAL A 246 7.26 -1.95 -10.24
C VAL A 246 7.61 -3.09 -9.29
N ALA A 247 6.66 -3.54 -8.45
CA ALA A 247 6.87 -4.65 -7.52
C ALA A 247 7.28 -5.95 -8.27
N ALA A 248 6.67 -6.25 -9.41
CA ALA A 248 7.02 -7.42 -10.22
C ALA A 248 8.47 -7.34 -10.73
N VAL A 249 8.91 -6.18 -11.24
CA VAL A 249 10.30 -5.97 -11.68
C VAL A 249 11.28 -6.17 -10.53
N THR A 250 10.96 -5.64 -9.34
CA THR A 250 11.85 -5.72 -8.16
C THR A 250 11.98 -7.13 -7.59
N THR A 251 11.12 -8.08 -7.98
CA THR A 251 11.30 -9.50 -7.58
C THR A 251 12.60 -10.11 -8.08
N ARG A 252 13.16 -9.56 -9.16
CA ARG A 252 14.41 -10.02 -9.80
C ARG A 252 15.60 -9.08 -9.56
N ALA A 253 15.37 -7.94 -8.93
CA ALA A 253 16.39 -6.96 -8.59
C ALA A 253 17.16 -7.36 -7.33
N ASP A 254 18.40 -6.84 -7.18
CA ASP A 254 19.09 -6.85 -5.90
C ASP A 254 18.34 -6.03 -4.85
N ALA A 255 18.72 -6.14 -3.58
CA ALA A 255 17.99 -5.54 -2.48
C ALA A 255 17.99 -4.00 -2.55
N GLU A 256 19.12 -3.39 -2.88
CA GLU A 256 19.28 -1.94 -2.94
C GLU A 256 18.41 -1.32 -4.05
N LEU A 257 18.50 -1.89 -5.27
CA LEU A 257 17.66 -1.45 -6.39
C LEU A 257 16.18 -1.69 -6.11
N ALA A 258 15.82 -2.82 -5.49
CA ALA A 258 14.44 -3.12 -5.11
C ALA A 258 13.88 -2.09 -4.13
N THR A 259 14.63 -1.75 -3.07
CA THR A 259 14.27 -0.70 -2.10
C THR A 259 14.07 0.64 -2.79
N MET A 260 15.06 1.07 -3.59
CA MET A 260 14.99 2.34 -4.31
C MET A 260 13.75 2.44 -5.21
N LEU A 261 13.45 1.39 -5.98
CA LEU A 261 12.31 1.37 -6.89
C LEU A 261 10.98 1.30 -6.14
N LEU A 262 10.89 0.54 -5.04
CA LEU A 262 9.66 0.42 -4.26
C LEU A 262 9.35 1.70 -3.48
N VAL A 263 10.35 2.36 -2.90
CA VAL A 263 10.16 3.66 -2.24
C VAL A 263 9.67 4.70 -3.24
N ARG A 264 10.31 4.82 -4.41
CA ARG A 264 9.88 5.75 -5.46
C ARG A 264 8.52 5.36 -6.06
N GLY A 265 8.28 4.06 -6.23
CA GLY A 265 6.98 3.53 -6.68
C GLY A 265 5.83 3.90 -5.73
N ALA A 266 6.09 3.96 -4.42
CA ALA A 266 5.09 4.39 -3.44
C ALA A 266 4.67 5.86 -3.63
N TYR A 267 5.58 6.75 -4.08
CA TYR A 267 5.21 8.13 -4.44
C TYR A 267 4.30 8.18 -5.66
N VAL A 268 4.64 7.40 -6.70
CA VAL A 268 3.80 7.32 -7.91
C VAL A 268 2.43 6.74 -7.56
N PHE A 269 2.38 5.72 -6.71
CA PHE A 269 1.15 5.13 -6.19
C PHE A 269 0.29 6.18 -5.47
N LEU A 270 0.87 6.95 -4.55
CA LEU A 270 0.16 8.04 -3.87
C LEU A 270 -0.34 9.09 -4.87
N ALA A 271 0.51 9.53 -5.80
CA ALA A 271 0.15 10.54 -6.79
C ALA A 271 -1.04 10.08 -7.68
N LEU A 272 -1.03 8.81 -8.12
CA LEU A 272 -2.11 8.25 -8.92
C LEU A 272 -3.41 8.10 -8.12
N LEU A 273 -3.33 7.74 -6.83
CA LEU A 273 -4.51 7.70 -5.96
C LEU A 273 -5.07 9.11 -5.72
N VAL A 274 -4.22 10.11 -5.47
CA VAL A 274 -4.63 11.52 -5.38
C VAL A 274 -5.32 11.96 -6.66
N ALA A 275 -4.72 11.68 -7.81
CA ALA A 275 -5.28 12.01 -9.12
C ALA A 275 -6.63 11.32 -9.34
N SER A 276 -6.78 10.06 -8.95
CA SER A 276 -8.03 9.31 -9.08
C SER A 276 -9.15 9.91 -8.24
N VAL A 277 -8.85 10.39 -7.03
CA VAL A 277 -9.84 11.01 -6.13
C VAL A 277 -10.16 12.44 -6.54
N TRP A 278 -9.15 13.21 -6.92
CA TRP A 278 -9.32 14.65 -7.25
C TRP A 278 -9.98 14.87 -8.60
N PHE A 279 -9.43 14.25 -9.65
CA PHE A 279 -9.92 14.44 -11.01
C PHE A 279 -11.06 13.49 -11.38
N ARG A 280 -11.22 12.39 -10.64
CA ARG A 280 -12.22 11.33 -10.89
C ARG A 280 -12.30 10.91 -12.36
N PRO A 281 -11.17 10.61 -13.02
CA PRO A 281 -11.22 10.13 -14.39
C PRO A 281 -12.05 8.85 -14.40
N LEU A 282 -12.80 8.61 -15.45
CA LEU A 282 -13.78 7.54 -15.62
C LEU A 282 -15.07 7.69 -14.75
N ALA A 283 -15.23 8.75 -13.95
CA ALA A 283 -16.50 8.99 -13.28
C ALA A 283 -17.58 9.33 -14.32
N GLY A 284 -18.69 8.59 -14.28
CA GLY A 284 -19.77 8.75 -15.26
C GLY A 284 -19.50 8.17 -16.64
N VAL A 285 -18.33 7.57 -16.88
CA VAL A 285 -18.11 6.75 -18.07
C VAL A 285 -18.90 5.46 -17.87
N PRO A 286 -19.87 5.15 -18.73
CA PRO A 286 -20.60 3.89 -18.61
C PRO A 286 -19.60 2.73 -18.78
N LEU A 287 -19.68 1.76 -17.87
CA LEU A 287 -18.95 0.51 -18.08
C LEU A 287 -19.36 -0.10 -19.41
N PRO A 288 -18.43 -0.76 -20.11
CA PRO A 288 -18.80 -1.50 -21.32
C PRO A 288 -19.99 -2.40 -21.02
N ASP A 289 -21.05 -2.25 -21.77
CA ASP A 289 -22.20 -3.16 -21.66
C ASP A 289 -21.77 -4.52 -22.23
N ILE A 290 -21.38 -5.42 -21.32
CA ILE A 290 -21.07 -6.79 -21.72
C ILE A 290 -22.29 -7.52 -22.29
N GLY A 291 -23.50 -7.04 -22.01
CA GLY A 291 -24.75 -7.56 -22.55
C GLY A 291 -25.01 -7.20 -24.01
N ILE A 292 -24.12 -6.41 -24.66
CA ILE A 292 -24.27 -6.02 -26.07
C ILE A 292 -24.41 -7.22 -27.02
N LEU A 293 -23.85 -8.37 -26.67
CA LEU A 293 -23.99 -9.62 -27.43
C LEU A 293 -25.26 -10.40 -27.07
N GLY A 294 -26.08 -9.86 -26.15
CA GLY A 294 -27.33 -10.50 -25.72
C GLY A 294 -27.12 -11.94 -25.25
N PRO A 295 -27.89 -12.91 -25.78
CA PRO A 295 -27.79 -14.30 -25.38
C PRO A 295 -26.46 -14.97 -25.71
N TYR A 296 -25.61 -14.36 -26.53
CA TYR A 296 -24.30 -14.89 -26.89
C TYR A 296 -23.17 -14.38 -25.98
N THR A 297 -23.46 -13.53 -25.00
CA THR A 297 -22.43 -12.90 -24.14
C THR A 297 -21.59 -13.94 -23.40
N TYR A 298 -22.25 -14.91 -22.76
CA TYR A 298 -21.56 -15.96 -22.02
C TYR A 298 -20.73 -16.85 -22.94
N LEU A 299 -21.32 -17.30 -24.04
CA LEU A 299 -20.61 -18.09 -25.06
C LEU A 299 -19.37 -17.34 -25.60
N ALA A 300 -19.48 -16.05 -25.88
CA ALA A 300 -18.38 -15.24 -26.39
C ALA A 300 -17.23 -15.13 -25.37
N THR A 301 -17.54 -14.99 -24.07
CA THR A 301 -16.53 -14.98 -23.01
C THR A 301 -15.81 -16.32 -22.89
N GLU A 302 -16.55 -17.43 -22.96
CA GLU A 302 -15.96 -18.78 -22.95
C GLU A 302 -15.04 -19.02 -24.17
N VAL A 303 -15.44 -18.57 -25.35
CA VAL A 303 -14.61 -18.68 -26.57
C VAL A 303 -13.33 -17.83 -26.42
N ALA A 304 -13.44 -16.60 -25.91
CA ALA A 304 -12.29 -15.72 -25.72
C ALA A 304 -11.28 -16.31 -24.71
N PHE A 305 -11.75 -16.71 -23.52
CA PHE A 305 -10.89 -17.31 -22.51
C PHE A 305 -10.38 -18.71 -22.89
N GLY A 306 -11.20 -19.49 -23.60
CA GLY A 306 -10.79 -20.79 -24.16
C GLY A 306 -9.67 -20.64 -25.18
N THR A 307 -9.75 -19.63 -26.04
CA THR A 307 -8.68 -19.32 -27.02
C THR A 307 -7.39 -18.93 -26.28
N LEU A 308 -7.48 -18.08 -25.26
CA LEU A 308 -6.34 -17.71 -24.44
C LEU A 308 -5.73 -18.94 -23.73
N ALA A 309 -6.58 -19.78 -23.12
CA ALA A 309 -6.14 -21.00 -22.44
C ALA A 309 -5.40 -21.95 -23.42
N LEU A 310 -5.95 -22.16 -24.61
CA LEU A 310 -5.30 -22.97 -25.65
C LEU A 310 -3.96 -22.40 -26.07
N ALA A 311 -3.88 -21.08 -26.29
CA ALA A 311 -2.63 -20.41 -26.66
C ALA A 311 -1.54 -20.59 -25.59
N LEU A 312 -1.88 -20.40 -24.31
CA LEU A 312 -0.96 -20.61 -23.20
C LEU A 312 -0.49 -22.06 -23.10
N LEU A 313 -1.43 -23.02 -23.11
CA LEU A 313 -1.12 -24.45 -23.00
C LEU A 313 -0.30 -24.97 -24.18
N PHE A 314 -0.56 -24.44 -25.37
CA PHE A 314 0.21 -24.78 -26.58
C PHE A 314 1.65 -24.28 -26.48
N ARG A 315 1.84 -23.03 -25.95
CA ARG A 315 3.15 -22.42 -25.78
C ARG A 315 4.07 -23.21 -24.84
N VAL A 316 3.50 -23.80 -23.78
CA VAL A 316 4.25 -24.54 -22.74
C VAL A 316 4.11 -26.07 -22.86
N ASP A 317 3.66 -26.58 -24.00
CA ASP A 317 3.44 -28.01 -24.27
C ASP A 317 2.66 -28.77 -23.17
N ALA A 318 1.68 -28.09 -22.57
CA ALA A 318 0.92 -28.64 -21.45
C ALA A 318 -0.49 -29.16 -21.82
N LEU A 319 -0.85 -29.22 -23.12
CA LEU A 319 -2.18 -29.63 -23.59
C LEU A 319 -2.60 -31.02 -23.08
N ARG A 320 -1.68 -32.01 -23.10
CA ARG A 320 -1.98 -33.36 -22.59
C ARG A 320 -2.23 -33.39 -21.10
N ARG A 321 -1.53 -32.55 -20.34
CA ARG A 321 -1.72 -32.42 -18.89
C ARG A 321 -3.07 -31.81 -18.60
N ALA A 322 -3.41 -30.71 -19.27
CA ALA A 322 -4.72 -30.08 -19.17
C ALA A 322 -5.86 -31.05 -19.52
N ALA A 323 -5.75 -31.77 -20.62
CA ALA A 323 -6.76 -32.77 -21.02
C ALA A 323 -7.00 -33.83 -19.95
N ARG A 324 -5.94 -34.36 -19.31
CA ARG A 324 -6.05 -35.32 -18.20
C ARG A 324 -6.74 -34.72 -16.97
N THR A 325 -6.39 -33.49 -16.60
CA THR A 325 -7.01 -32.79 -15.46
C THR A 325 -8.49 -32.52 -15.74
N ILE A 326 -8.83 -32.04 -16.94
CA ILE A 326 -10.21 -31.80 -17.34
C ILE A 326 -11.01 -33.11 -17.33
N LEU A 327 -10.45 -34.20 -17.82
CA LEU A 327 -11.12 -35.51 -17.83
C LEU A 327 -11.53 -35.96 -16.42
N VAL A 328 -10.76 -35.62 -15.40
CA VAL A 328 -11.06 -35.96 -14.00
C VAL A 328 -12.04 -34.94 -13.39
N LEU A 329 -11.86 -33.65 -13.65
CA LEU A 329 -12.66 -32.59 -13.03
C LEU A 329 -14.06 -32.46 -13.67
N TYR A 330 -14.16 -32.67 -14.97
CA TYR A 330 -15.39 -32.47 -15.71
C TYR A 330 -16.60 -33.28 -15.16
N PRO A 331 -16.51 -34.59 -14.86
CA PRO A 331 -17.64 -35.33 -14.29
C PRO A 331 -18.08 -34.77 -12.92
N LEU A 332 -17.13 -34.32 -12.10
CA LEU A 332 -17.42 -33.74 -10.79
C LEU A 332 -18.14 -32.40 -10.94
N ALA A 333 -17.63 -31.54 -11.82
CA ALA A 333 -18.23 -30.25 -12.12
C ALA A 333 -19.63 -30.42 -12.73
N PHE A 334 -19.79 -31.37 -13.67
CA PHE A 334 -21.07 -31.66 -14.28
C PHE A 334 -22.14 -32.03 -13.25
N VAL A 335 -21.84 -32.95 -12.32
CA VAL A 335 -22.80 -33.35 -11.27
C VAL A 335 -23.14 -32.16 -10.38
N TRP A 336 -22.14 -31.35 -10.05
CA TRP A 336 -22.34 -30.17 -9.21
C TRP A 336 -23.24 -29.13 -9.90
N ASP A 337 -22.96 -28.78 -11.15
CA ASP A 337 -23.71 -27.76 -11.88
C ASP A 337 -25.11 -28.22 -12.25
N TRP A 338 -25.24 -29.49 -12.65
CA TRP A 338 -26.57 -30.09 -12.84
C TRP A 338 -27.44 -30.00 -11.58
N TYR A 339 -26.87 -30.35 -10.42
CA TYR A 339 -27.59 -30.30 -9.14
C TYR A 339 -27.95 -28.86 -8.77
N THR A 340 -26.99 -27.95 -8.79
CA THR A 340 -27.16 -26.55 -8.34
C THR A 340 -28.10 -25.76 -9.23
N LEU A 341 -28.08 -25.99 -10.53
CA LEU A 341 -29.06 -25.44 -11.48
C LEU A 341 -30.45 -26.01 -11.25
N THR A 342 -30.56 -27.34 -11.01
CA THR A 342 -31.84 -27.99 -10.79
C THR A 342 -32.52 -27.49 -9.52
N VAL A 343 -31.78 -27.30 -8.44
CA VAL A 343 -32.31 -26.79 -7.14
C VAL A 343 -32.40 -25.26 -7.09
N GLY A 344 -31.96 -24.56 -8.14
CA GLY A 344 -32.07 -23.10 -8.26
C GLY A 344 -31.12 -22.32 -7.39
N VAL A 345 -29.94 -22.85 -7.07
CA VAL A 345 -28.89 -22.12 -6.32
C VAL A 345 -28.40 -20.91 -7.13
N PHE A 346 -28.28 -21.08 -8.43
CA PHE A 346 -27.97 -19.98 -9.37
C PHE A 346 -28.68 -20.18 -10.71
N ALA A 347 -28.73 -19.11 -11.51
CA ALA A 347 -29.28 -19.12 -12.86
C ALA A 347 -28.30 -18.38 -13.80
N ILE A 348 -28.12 -18.95 -14.99
CA ILE A 348 -27.24 -18.36 -16.00
C ILE A 348 -28.05 -17.43 -16.89
N GLN A 349 -27.66 -16.17 -16.87
CA GLN A 349 -28.25 -15.14 -17.71
C GLN A 349 -27.41 -14.92 -18.97
N LEU A 350 -27.96 -14.28 -20.00
CA LEU A 350 -27.25 -13.96 -21.26
C LEU A 350 -26.63 -15.21 -21.94
N ARG A 351 -27.34 -16.35 -21.85
CA ARG A 351 -26.98 -17.63 -22.46
C ARG A 351 -27.76 -17.88 -23.77
N THR A 352 -27.24 -18.75 -24.61
CA THR A 352 -27.86 -19.08 -25.91
C THR A 352 -29.20 -19.81 -25.78
N GLY A 353 -29.49 -20.40 -24.62
CA GLY A 353 -30.68 -21.22 -24.42
C GLY A 353 -30.55 -22.66 -24.94
N VAL A 354 -29.38 -23.03 -25.37
CA VAL A 354 -29.07 -24.42 -25.79
C VAL A 354 -28.66 -25.23 -24.58
N ASP A 355 -29.38 -26.30 -24.30
CA ASP A 355 -29.07 -27.20 -23.17
C ASP A 355 -28.55 -28.55 -23.72
N LEU A 356 -27.51 -29.06 -23.13
CA LEU A 356 -26.92 -30.37 -23.39
C LEU A 356 -26.94 -31.19 -22.08
N ALA A 357 -27.55 -32.38 -22.12
CA ALA A 357 -27.69 -33.23 -20.95
C ALA A 357 -28.31 -32.56 -19.68
N GLY A 358 -29.19 -31.57 -19.91
CA GLY A 358 -29.92 -30.87 -18.83
C GLY A 358 -29.21 -29.65 -18.24
N ILE A 359 -28.08 -29.24 -18.78
CA ILE A 359 -27.39 -28.00 -18.40
C ILE A 359 -27.02 -27.19 -19.66
N PRO A 360 -26.87 -25.85 -19.53
CA PRO A 360 -26.47 -25.00 -20.65
C PRO A 360 -25.15 -25.38 -21.27
N VAL A 361 -25.06 -25.24 -22.61
CA VAL A 361 -23.82 -25.54 -23.34
C VAL A 361 -22.64 -24.66 -22.88
N GLU A 362 -22.92 -23.46 -22.42
CA GLU A 362 -21.94 -22.54 -21.86
C GLU A 362 -21.27 -23.10 -20.59
N GLU A 363 -22.04 -23.81 -19.74
CA GLU A 363 -21.48 -24.48 -18.54
C GLU A 363 -20.56 -25.65 -18.90
N HIS A 364 -20.89 -26.39 -19.97
CA HIS A 364 -19.97 -27.41 -20.46
C HIS A 364 -18.65 -26.81 -20.92
N LEU A 365 -18.69 -25.64 -21.57
CA LEU A 365 -17.48 -24.89 -21.94
C LEU A 365 -16.74 -24.39 -20.71
N PHE A 366 -17.44 -23.83 -19.72
CA PHE A 366 -16.87 -23.35 -18.47
C PHE A 366 -16.07 -24.43 -17.73
N MET A 367 -16.64 -25.65 -17.62
CA MET A 367 -15.96 -26.81 -17.02
C MET A 367 -14.65 -27.20 -17.71
N VAL A 368 -14.50 -26.85 -18.98
CA VAL A 368 -13.28 -27.09 -19.76
C VAL A 368 -12.34 -25.90 -19.75
N VAL A 369 -12.87 -24.71 -19.98
CA VAL A 369 -12.10 -23.49 -20.15
C VAL A 369 -11.42 -23.06 -18.86
N VAL A 370 -12.11 -23.10 -17.74
CA VAL A 370 -11.55 -22.64 -16.45
C VAL A 370 -10.35 -23.49 -16.02
N PRO A 371 -10.44 -24.82 -15.93
CA PRO A 371 -9.26 -25.63 -15.60
C PRO A 371 -8.12 -25.49 -16.62
N ALA A 372 -8.46 -25.37 -17.91
CA ALA A 372 -7.46 -25.16 -18.96
C ALA A 372 -6.70 -23.84 -18.79
N LEU A 373 -7.43 -22.74 -18.48
CA LEU A 373 -6.86 -21.42 -18.30
C LEU A 373 -5.97 -21.38 -17.05
N VAL A 374 -6.46 -21.94 -15.93
CA VAL A 374 -5.70 -22.00 -14.66
C VAL A 374 -4.38 -22.76 -14.86
N LEU A 375 -4.43 -23.92 -15.53
CA LEU A 375 -3.23 -24.69 -15.85
C LEU A 375 -2.32 -23.97 -16.82
N GLY A 376 -2.85 -23.33 -17.86
CA GLY A 376 -2.06 -22.55 -18.81
C GLY A 376 -1.31 -21.41 -18.15
N ILE A 377 -1.95 -20.68 -17.25
CA ILE A 377 -1.31 -19.62 -16.44
C ILE A 377 -0.25 -20.22 -15.52
N HIS A 378 -0.59 -21.30 -14.78
CA HIS A 378 0.33 -21.93 -13.82
C HIS A 378 1.62 -22.42 -14.49
N GLU A 379 1.49 -23.17 -15.57
CA GLU A 379 2.64 -23.72 -16.30
C GLU A 379 3.49 -22.59 -16.92
N THR A 380 2.85 -21.56 -17.47
CA THR A 380 3.56 -20.39 -18.03
C THR A 380 4.36 -19.66 -16.94
N LEU A 381 3.80 -19.50 -15.74
CA LEU A 381 4.50 -18.88 -14.61
C LEU A 381 5.61 -19.77 -14.05
N SER A 382 5.49 -21.09 -14.18
CA SER A 382 6.49 -22.04 -13.71
C SER A 382 7.73 -22.10 -14.61
N GLU A 383 7.59 -21.69 -15.90
CA GLU A 383 8.70 -21.59 -16.85
C GLU A 383 9.46 -20.25 -16.77
N LEU A 384 8.89 -19.24 -16.08
CA LEU A 384 9.53 -17.94 -15.84
C LEU A 384 10.41 -17.95 -14.62
#